data_f624a33dd3bbba7d51f231ab93ba47c2
#
_entry.id   f624a33dd3bbba7d51f231ab93ba47c2
#
_cell.length_a   1.000
_cell.length_b   1.000
_cell.length_c   1.000
_cell.angle_alpha   90.00
_cell.angle_beta   90.00
_cell.angle_gamma   90.00
#
_symmetry.space_group_name_H-M   'P 1'
#
loop_
_entity.id
_entity.type
_entity.pdbx_description
1 polymer ?
#
loop_
_entity_poly.entity_id
_entity_poly.type
_entity_poly.pdbx_seq_one_letter_code
_entity_poly.pdbx_strand_id
1 'polypeptide(L)' 'MTAITDLIEDWIQMRSTLQRQLKMLESGEMFAGDKISDSTIGDTIVRVRRCIDELNSLLKEYAISPRR' A
#
# COMPACT_ATOMS: atom_id res chain seq x y z
N MET A 1 11.47 13.27 -19.52
CA MET A 1 12.36 12.83 -18.57
C MET A 1 11.70 12.56 -17.25
N THR A 2 11.96 11.44 -16.71
CA THR A 2 11.31 11.07 -15.48
C THR A 2 11.89 11.83 -14.33
N ALA A 3 11.06 12.46 -13.61
CA ALA A 3 11.51 13.17 -12.46
C ALA A 3 11.15 12.38 -11.24
N ILE A 4 11.81 12.71 -10.16
CA ILE A 4 11.50 12.10 -8.88
C ILE A 4 10.05 12.41 -8.53
N THR A 5 9.52 13.50 -9.03
CA THR A 5 8.14 13.88 -8.80
C THR A 5 7.17 12.83 -9.35
N ASP A 6 7.45 12.33 -10.56
CA ASP A 6 6.60 11.29 -11.14
C ASP A 6 6.64 10.03 -10.32
N LEU A 7 7.81 9.69 -9.82
CA LEU A 7 7.98 8.52 -9.00
C LEU A 7 7.21 8.66 -7.70
N ILE A 8 7.26 9.84 -7.11
CA ILE A 8 6.55 10.10 -5.87
C ILE A 8 5.05 9.99 -6.09
N GLU A 9 4.55 10.50 -7.21
CA GLU A 9 3.13 10.40 -7.51
C GLU A 9 2.71 8.94 -7.69
N ASP A 10 3.55 8.14 -8.34
CA ASP A 10 3.28 6.72 -8.49
C ASP A 10 3.21 6.05 -7.14
N TRP A 11 4.12 6.40 -6.24
CA TRP A 11 4.14 5.83 -4.90
C TRP A 11 2.88 6.20 -4.12
N ILE A 12 2.43 7.44 -4.26
CA ILE A 12 1.23 7.89 -3.58
C ILE A 12 0.02 7.11 -4.08
N GLN A 13 -0.09 6.92 -5.39
CA GLN A 13 -1.18 6.15 -5.94
C GLN A 13 -1.12 4.69 -5.52
N MET A 14 0.09 4.14 -5.52
CA MET A 14 0.28 2.76 -5.11
C MET A 14 -0.14 2.59 -3.66
N ARG A 15 0.27 3.52 -2.81
CA ARG A 15 -0.10 3.47 -1.39
C ARG A 15 -1.62 3.55 -1.22
N SER A 16 -2.24 4.44 -1.97
CA SER A 16 -3.68 4.62 -1.90
C SER A 16 -4.41 3.33 -2.30
N THR A 17 -3.93 2.71 -3.37
CA THR A 17 -4.50 1.45 -3.84
C THR A 17 -4.34 0.36 -2.79
N LEU A 18 -3.15 0.27 -2.20
CA LEU A 18 -2.89 -0.73 -1.19
C LEU A 18 -3.73 -0.50 0.06
N GLN A 19 -3.92 0.76 0.44
CA GLN A 19 -4.75 1.05 1.59
C GLN A 19 -6.20 0.65 1.35
N ARG A 20 -6.68 0.84 0.14
CA ARG A 20 -8.03 0.41 -0.21
C ARG A 20 -8.13 -1.11 -0.17
N GLN A 21 -7.13 -1.79 -0.71
CA GLN A 21 -7.13 -3.24 -0.70
C GLN A 21 -7.06 -3.78 0.72
N LEU A 22 -6.26 -3.13 1.56
CA LEU A 22 -6.17 -3.54 2.95
C LEU A 22 -7.52 -3.44 3.64
N LYS A 23 -8.22 -2.36 3.38
CA LYS A 23 -9.53 -2.17 3.97
C LYS A 23 -10.49 -3.26 3.52
N MET A 24 -10.45 -3.60 2.25
CA MET A 24 -11.29 -4.66 1.73
C MET A 24 -10.93 -6.02 2.31
N LEU A 25 -9.64 -6.26 2.48
CA LEU A 25 -9.19 -7.51 3.08
C LEU A 25 -9.67 -7.63 4.51
N GLU A 26 -9.58 -6.54 5.26
CA GLU A 26 -9.97 -6.56 6.67
C GLU A 26 -11.47 -6.70 6.83
N SER A 27 -12.23 -6.15 5.89
CA SER A 27 -13.68 -6.26 5.96
C SER A 27 -14.18 -7.57 5.37
N GLY A 28 -13.35 -8.27 4.62
CA GLY A 28 -13.74 -9.50 3.99
C GLY A 28 -14.47 -9.33 2.67
N GLU A 29 -14.65 -8.11 2.23
CA GLU A 29 -15.41 -7.87 1.01
C GLU A 29 -14.73 -8.41 -0.23
N MET A 30 -13.41 -8.34 -0.21
CA MET A 30 -12.65 -8.75 -1.38
C MET A 30 -12.78 -10.24 -1.66
N PHE A 31 -13.03 -11.01 -0.62
CA PHE A 31 -13.11 -12.46 -0.76
C PHE A 31 -14.51 -13.00 -0.57
N ALA A 32 -15.49 -12.15 -0.75
CA ALA A 32 -16.86 -12.60 -0.59
C ALA A 32 -17.13 -13.68 -1.61
N GLY A 33 -17.58 -14.80 -1.17
CA GLY A 33 -17.90 -15.92 -2.05
C GLY A 33 -16.75 -16.85 -2.32
N ASP A 34 -15.54 -16.48 -1.94
CA ASP A 34 -14.37 -17.33 -2.14
C ASP A 34 -14.00 -18.05 -0.87
N LYS A 35 -13.42 -19.22 -1.06
CA LYS A 35 -12.97 -19.97 0.11
C LYS A 35 -11.50 -19.80 0.30
N ILE A 36 -11.14 -18.73 0.92
CA ILE A 36 -9.74 -18.46 1.20
C ILE A 36 -9.54 -18.63 2.69
N SER A 37 -8.49 -19.32 3.06
CA SER A 37 -8.26 -19.60 4.47
C SER A 37 -7.91 -18.32 5.20
N ASP A 38 -8.25 -18.31 6.47
CA ASP A 38 -7.97 -17.16 7.32
C ASP A 38 -6.48 -16.87 7.39
N SER A 39 -5.65 -17.91 7.37
CA SER A 39 -4.22 -17.67 7.45
C SER A 39 -3.70 -17.02 6.19
N THR A 40 -4.27 -17.38 5.03
CA THR A 40 -3.87 -16.73 3.78
C THR A 40 -4.27 -15.26 3.79
N ILE A 41 -5.46 -14.97 4.27
CA ILE A 41 -5.92 -13.59 4.37
C ILE A 41 -5.02 -12.82 5.34
N GLY A 42 -4.69 -13.42 6.47
CA GLY A 42 -3.82 -12.79 7.44
C GLY A 42 -2.45 -12.49 6.88
N ASP A 43 -1.87 -13.44 6.15
CA ASP A 43 -0.58 -13.23 5.52
C ASP A 43 -0.63 -12.11 4.52
N THR A 44 -1.70 -12.05 3.73
CA THR A 44 -1.85 -11.01 2.74
C THR A 44 -1.97 -9.64 3.41
N ILE A 45 -2.72 -9.57 4.49
CA ILE A 45 -2.86 -8.32 5.23
C ILE A 45 -1.51 -7.84 5.73
N VAL A 46 -0.72 -8.74 6.28
CA VAL A 46 0.62 -8.38 6.78
C VAL A 46 1.49 -7.86 5.64
N ARG A 47 1.45 -8.51 4.50
CA ARG A 47 2.25 -8.09 3.36
C ARG A 47 1.84 -6.72 2.86
N VAL A 48 0.52 -6.50 2.76
CA VAL A 48 0.03 -5.22 2.28
C VAL A 48 0.41 -4.12 3.26
N ARG A 49 0.28 -4.37 4.55
CA ARG A 49 0.66 -3.39 5.55
C ARG A 49 2.14 -3.05 5.45
N ARG A 50 2.96 -4.07 5.26
CA ARG A 50 4.41 -3.84 5.13
C ARG A 50 4.71 -3.00 3.91
N CYS A 51 4.04 -3.27 2.79
CA CYS A 51 4.25 -2.48 1.58
C CYS A 51 3.84 -1.03 1.80
N ILE A 52 2.74 -0.82 2.51
CA ILE A 52 2.30 0.54 2.81
C ILE A 52 3.33 1.24 3.69
N ASP A 53 3.86 0.54 4.68
CA ASP A 53 4.88 1.12 5.55
C ASP A 53 6.12 1.49 4.77
N GLU A 54 6.53 0.64 3.85
CA GLU A 54 7.71 0.92 3.04
C GLU A 54 7.47 2.11 2.14
N LEU A 55 6.27 2.20 1.56
CA LEU A 55 5.94 3.36 0.74
C LEU A 55 5.90 4.63 1.56
N ASN A 56 5.37 4.56 2.77
CA ASN A 56 5.36 5.71 3.65
C ASN A 56 6.76 6.16 3.97
N SER A 57 7.66 5.23 4.20
CA SER A 57 9.05 5.57 4.47
C SER A 57 9.71 6.22 3.27
N LEU A 58 9.45 5.68 2.09
CA LEU A 58 10.01 6.27 0.87
C LEU A 58 9.46 7.65 0.63
N LEU A 59 8.17 7.82 0.82
CA LEU A 59 7.55 9.11 0.63
C LEU A 59 8.06 10.12 1.63
N LYS A 60 8.27 9.69 2.84
CA LYS A 60 8.80 10.57 3.86
C LYS A 60 10.21 11.00 3.50
N GLU A 61 10.98 10.08 2.95
CA GLU A 61 12.36 10.35 2.62
C GLU A 61 12.51 11.25 1.42
N TYR A 62 11.67 11.08 0.42
CA TYR A 62 11.83 11.81 -0.84
C TYR A 62 10.84 12.93 -1.05
N ALA A 63 9.62 12.77 -0.58
CA ALA A 63 8.60 13.78 -0.79
C ALA A 63 8.67 14.91 0.21
N ILE A 64 9.09 14.59 1.40
CA ILE A 64 9.20 15.60 2.43
C ILE A 64 10.57 16.12 2.52
N SER A 65 11.42 15.67 1.69
CA SER A 65 12.72 16.14 1.67
C SER A 65 12.74 17.57 1.65
N PRO A 66 13.44 18.11 2.40
CA PRO A 66 13.45 19.48 2.59
C PRO A 66 13.83 20.21 1.54
N ARG A 67 13.27 20.83 1.43
CA ARG A 67 13.52 21.60 0.77
C ARG A 67 13.82 22.54 1.47
N ARG A 68 14.31 22.77 1.88
CA ARG A 68 14.69 23.44 2.54
C ARG A 68 14.92 23.87 2.51
#